data_a58d851402486fad1445d65431c9735a
#
_entry.id   a58d851402486fad1445d65431c9735a
#
_cell.length_a   1.000
_cell.length_b   1.000
_cell.length_c   1.000
_cell.angle_alpha   90.00
_cell.angle_beta   90.00
_cell.angle_gamma   90.00
#
_symmetry.space_group_name_H-M   'P 1'
#
loop_
_entity.id
_entity.type
_entity.pdbx_description
1 polymer ?
#
loop_
_entity_poly.entity_id
_entity_poly.type
_entity_poly.pdbx_seq_one_letter_code
_entity_poly.pdbx_strand_id
1 'polypeptide(L)'
;ATTEIYTLSLHDALPILFVGLVKCPDCGRNMAFSNPNGREPRFRCRTYVRNSNLCTTHAISYEALQQIVMSDIQKHIKNMEALGDQFIQEMHELSEKGGSKKIKQFEKDLEVAEKRIAEIDSVIMKLFEQNALGKISDERFEKMSSAYESEQKELAQKRDELRTKIRAEEKKTQSTNQFLETIRKYETVTELNRSMLVELIDSIYVYQAEGTGKDRKQRVEINYRFLAGSQCGIA
;
A
#
# COMPACT_ATOMS: atom_id res chain seq x y z
N ALA A 1 -29.37 -39.71 -17.95
CA ALA A 1 -28.90 -38.68 -17.04
C ALA A 1 -28.75 -37.40 -17.82
N THR A 2 -29.76 -36.52 -17.72
CA THR A 2 -29.80 -35.21 -18.38
C THR A 2 -29.00 -34.25 -17.50
N THR A 3 -27.82 -33.86 -17.93
CA THR A 3 -27.02 -32.82 -17.27
C THR A 3 -27.66 -31.47 -17.64
N GLU A 4 -28.46 -30.91 -16.75
CA GLU A 4 -28.91 -29.52 -16.87
C GLU A 4 -27.70 -28.60 -16.68
N ILE A 5 -27.26 -27.99 -17.77
CA ILE A 5 -26.28 -26.91 -17.74
C ILE A 5 -27.04 -25.66 -17.31
N TYR A 6 -26.93 -25.29 -16.03
CA TYR A 6 -27.40 -24.02 -15.56
C TYR A 6 -26.53 -22.93 -16.18
N THR A 7 -27.01 -22.31 -17.27
CA THR A 7 -26.49 -21.03 -17.74
C THR A 7 -26.83 -20.00 -16.68
N LEU A 8 -25.85 -19.69 -15.81
CA LEU A 8 -25.94 -18.55 -14.91
C LEU A 8 -26.19 -17.31 -15.76
N SER A 9 -27.40 -16.74 -15.64
CA SER A 9 -27.74 -15.49 -16.27
C SER A 9 -26.70 -14.43 -15.87
N LEU A 10 -26.27 -13.56 -16.78
CA LEU A 10 -25.40 -12.42 -16.51
C LEU A 10 -25.87 -11.59 -15.31
N HIS A 11 -27.17 -11.56 -15.01
CA HIS A 11 -27.76 -10.90 -13.84
C HIS A 11 -27.37 -11.55 -12.50
N ASP A 12 -27.04 -12.84 -12.45
CA ASP A 12 -26.66 -13.54 -11.22
C ASP A 12 -25.16 -13.36 -10.89
N ALA A 13 -24.34 -12.97 -11.86
CA ALA A 13 -22.91 -12.74 -11.70
C ALA A 13 -22.55 -11.31 -11.20
N LEU A 14 -23.49 -10.36 -11.27
CA LEU A 14 -23.26 -8.95 -10.95
C LEU A 14 -22.77 -8.65 -9.51
N PRO A 15 -23.28 -9.28 -8.44
CA PRO A 15 -22.85 -8.96 -7.10
C PRO A 15 -21.41 -9.37 -6.78
N ILE A 16 -20.86 -10.33 -7.52
CA ILE A 16 -19.55 -10.92 -7.21
C ILE A 16 -18.40 -9.95 -7.52
N LEU A 17 -18.59 -9.05 -8.49
CA LEU A 17 -17.51 -8.21 -9.03
C LEU A 17 -16.82 -7.35 -7.96
N PHE A 18 -17.58 -6.65 -7.11
CA PHE A 18 -17.06 -5.72 -6.11
C PHE A 18 -17.18 -6.20 -4.65
N VAL A 19 -17.73 -7.40 -4.42
CA VAL A 19 -17.93 -7.93 -3.06
C VAL A 19 -16.59 -8.01 -2.32
N GLY A 20 -16.55 -7.45 -1.09
CA GLY A 20 -15.37 -7.41 -0.25
C GLY A 20 -14.38 -6.27 -0.57
N LEU A 21 -14.53 -5.60 -1.72
CA LEU A 21 -13.70 -4.44 -2.08
C LEU A 21 -14.29 -3.12 -1.61
N VAL A 22 -15.63 -2.99 -1.58
CA VAL A 22 -16.32 -1.73 -1.25
C VAL A 22 -16.48 -1.60 0.25
N LYS A 23 -15.95 -0.50 0.82
CA LYS A 23 -15.93 -0.22 2.24
C LYS A 23 -16.57 1.13 2.56
N CYS A 24 -17.14 1.23 3.75
CA CYS A 24 -17.61 2.49 4.32
C CYS A 24 -16.44 3.24 4.97
N PRO A 25 -16.19 4.53 4.66
CA PRO A 25 -15.08 5.29 5.25
C PRO A 25 -15.26 5.52 6.74
N ASP A 26 -16.50 5.70 7.24
CA ASP A 26 -16.77 6.05 8.63
C ASP A 26 -16.65 4.84 9.57
N CYS A 27 -17.21 3.67 9.18
CA CYS A 27 -17.20 2.49 10.05
C CYS A 27 -16.19 1.41 9.62
N GLY A 28 -15.46 1.59 8.52
CA GLY A 28 -14.45 0.67 8.00
C GLY A 28 -14.96 -0.67 7.48
N ARG A 29 -16.25 -0.96 7.62
CA ARG A 29 -16.84 -2.26 7.28
C ARG A 29 -17.17 -2.36 5.79
N ASN A 30 -17.16 -3.58 5.28
CA ASN A 30 -17.61 -3.86 3.93
C ASN A 30 -19.08 -3.45 3.74
N MET A 31 -19.37 -2.77 2.63
CA MET A 31 -20.72 -2.42 2.25
C MET A 31 -21.46 -3.65 1.73
N ALA A 32 -22.75 -3.73 2.04
CA ALA A 32 -23.62 -4.80 1.58
C ALA A 32 -24.19 -4.48 0.21
N PHE A 33 -24.11 -5.45 -0.68
CA PHE A 33 -24.85 -5.41 -1.95
C PHE A 33 -26.34 -5.68 -1.68
N SER A 34 -27.20 -4.91 -2.34
CA SER A 34 -28.65 -5.04 -2.28
C SER A 34 -29.21 -4.92 -3.69
N ASN A 35 -29.93 -5.94 -4.11
CA ASN A 35 -30.66 -5.97 -5.37
C ASN A 35 -32.15 -6.19 -5.10
N PRO A 36 -32.88 -5.14 -4.65
CA PRO A 36 -34.31 -5.27 -4.36
C PRO A 36 -35.09 -5.34 -5.66
N ASN A 37 -36.10 -6.24 -5.71
CA ASN A 37 -36.99 -6.38 -6.86
C ASN A 37 -37.53 -5.04 -7.30
N GLY A 38 -37.36 -4.69 -8.59
CA GLY A 38 -37.85 -3.45 -9.21
C GLY A 38 -37.07 -2.18 -8.85
N ARG A 39 -35.94 -2.26 -8.18
CA ARG A 39 -35.06 -1.11 -7.89
C ARG A 39 -33.66 -1.37 -8.38
N GLU A 40 -32.94 -0.29 -8.64
CA GLU A 40 -31.55 -0.33 -9.07
C GLU A 40 -30.65 -1.02 -8.03
N PRO A 41 -29.81 -2.00 -8.46
CA PRO A 41 -28.83 -2.67 -7.60
C PRO A 41 -27.83 -1.67 -7.01
N ARG A 42 -27.50 -1.80 -5.71
CA ARG A 42 -26.62 -0.84 -5.03
C ARG A 42 -25.83 -1.44 -3.88
N PHE A 43 -24.71 -0.82 -3.56
CA PHE A 43 -23.99 -1.02 -2.31
C PHE A 43 -24.49 -0.06 -1.24
N ARG A 44 -24.61 -0.53 0.01
CA ARG A 44 -25.08 0.26 1.15
C ARG A 44 -24.29 -0.05 2.40
N CYS A 45 -24.02 0.96 3.21
CA CYS A 45 -23.40 0.75 4.51
C CYS A 45 -24.29 -0.13 5.41
N ARG A 46 -23.79 -1.29 5.79
CA ARG A 46 -24.52 -2.26 6.62
C ARG A 46 -24.78 -1.76 8.03
N THR A 47 -23.84 -0.98 8.58
CA THR A 47 -23.96 -0.38 9.91
C THR A 47 -25.11 0.61 9.94
N TYR A 48 -25.18 1.53 8.97
CA TYR A 48 -26.26 2.49 8.84
C TYR A 48 -27.62 1.83 8.67
N VAL A 49 -27.71 0.79 7.82
CA VAL A 49 -28.97 0.06 7.59
C VAL A 49 -29.49 -0.61 8.86
N ARG A 50 -28.60 -1.08 9.74
CA ARG A 50 -28.97 -1.71 11.03
C ARG A 50 -29.28 -0.68 12.10
N ASN A 51 -28.51 0.39 12.18
CA ASN A 51 -28.66 1.46 13.17
C ASN A 51 -28.08 2.76 12.62
N SER A 52 -28.96 3.70 12.25
CA SER A 52 -28.59 5.00 11.69
C SER A 52 -27.80 5.90 12.64
N ASN A 53 -27.82 5.62 13.94
CA ASN A 53 -27.05 6.41 14.93
C ASN A 53 -25.57 6.01 14.97
N LEU A 54 -25.18 4.86 14.38
CA LEU A 54 -23.82 4.33 14.43
C LEU A 54 -23.00 4.64 13.18
N CYS A 55 -23.61 5.20 12.14
CA CYS A 55 -22.93 5.57 10.90
C CYS A 55 -23.78 6.53 10.08
N THR A 56 -23.19 7.22 9.14
CA THR A 56 -23.93 8.07 8.19
C THR A 56 -24.37 7.28 6.95
N THR A 57 -25.20 7.88 6.10
CA THR A 57 -25.72 7.18 4.92
C THR A 57 -24.67 7.12 3.82
N HIS A 58 -24.25 5.92 3.48
CA HIS A 58 -23.36 5.64 2.36
C HIS A 58 -24.04 4.63 1.44
N ALA A 59 -24.27 5.04 0.19
CA ALA A 59 -24.88 4.18 -0.81
C ALA A 59 -24.43 4.63 -2.20
N ILE A 60 -24.14 3.67 -3.09
CA ILE A 60 -23.81 3.90 -4.49
C ILE A 60 -24.52 2.86 -5.35
N SER A 61 -25.01 3.23 -6.53
CA SER A 61 -25.54 2.25 -7.47
C SER A 61 -24.42 1.38 -8.03
N TYR A 62 -24.75 0.15 -8.38
CA TYR A 62 -23.80 -0.78 -8.96
C TYR A 62 -23.21 -0.22 -10.27
N GLU A 63 -24.10 0.32 -11.11
CA GLU A 63 -23.74 0.88 -12.42
C GLU A 63 -22.79 2.08 -12.27
N ALA A 64 -23.10 3.03 -11.38
CA ALA A 64 -22.22 4.19 -11.13
C ALA A 64 -20.85 3.74 -10.62
N LEU A 65 -20.81 2.77 -9.71
CA LEU A 65 -19.54 2.24 -9.21
C LEU A 65 -18.72 1.58 -10.32
N GLN A 66 -19.38 0.80 -11.18
CA GLN A 66 -18.74 0.14 -12.33
C GLN A 66 -18.16 1.16 -13.31
N GLN A 67 -18.91 2.21 -13.64
CA GLN A 67 -18.46 3.29 -14.53
C GLN A 67 -17.27 4.05 -13.93
N ILE A 68 -17.33 4.40 -12.65
CA ILE A 68 -16.24 5.10 -11.95
C ILE A 68 -14.96 4.26 -11.97
N VAL A 69 -15.05 2.99 -11.58
CA VAL A 69 -13.89 2.10 -11.52
C VAL A 69 -13.32 1.84 -12.91
N MET A 70 -14.19 1.60 -13.92
CA MET A 70 -13.75 1.42 -15.31
C MET A 70 -13.04 2.67 -15.83
N SER A 71 -13.64 3.85 -15.64
CA SER A 71 -13.07 5.12 -16.09
C SER A 71 -11.73 5.41 -15.45
N ASP A 72 -11.58 5.12 -14.15
CA ASP A 72 -10.34 5.33 -13.42
C ASP A 72 -9.23 4.37 -13.90
N ILE A 73 -9.53 3.08 -14.07
CA ILE A 73 -8.59 2.12 -14.64
C ILE A 73 -8.19 2.51 -16.07
N GLN A 74 -9.16 2.88 -16.93
CA GLN A 74 -8.87 3.32 -18.29
C GLN A 74 -8.02 4.60 -18.33
N LYS A 75 -8.22 5.52 -17.38
CA LYS A 75 -7.38 6.71 -17.25
C LYS A 75 -5.94 6.34 -16.93
N HIS A 76 -5.72 5.39 -16.03
CA HIS A 76 -4.38 4.88 -15.74
C HIS A 76 -3.74 4.20 -16.95
N ILE A 77 -4.50 3.37 -17.69
CA ILE A 77 -4.04 2.72 -18.92
C ILE A 77 -3.66 3.78 -19.98
N LYS A 78 -4.56 4.75 -20.26
CA LYS A 78 -4.30 5.83 -21.22
C LYS A 78 -3.12 6.71 -20.85
N ASN A 79 -2.93 7.00 -19.58
CA ASN A 79 -1.77 7.73 -19.10
C ASN A 79 -0.48 6.95 -19.37
N MET A 80 -0.50 5.63 -19.24
CA MET A 80 0.63 4.77 -19.60
C MET A 80 0.87 4.73 -21.12
N GLU A 81 -0.18 4.66 -21.93
CA GLU A 81 -0.07 4.69 -23.41
C GLU A 81 0.38 6.07 -23.93
N ALA A 82 -0.18 7.15 -23.39
CA ALA A 82 0.11 8.52 -23.84
C ALA A 82 1.51 9.00 -23.46
N LEU A 83 2.04 8.50 -22.37
CA LEU A 83 3.39 8.83 -21.87
C LEU A 83 4.44 7.82 -22.36
N GLY A 84 4.00 6.74 -23.05
CA GLY A 84 4.83 5.74 -23.68
C GLY A 84 5.91 5.16 -22.77
N ASP A 85 6.93 4.57 -23.38
CA ASP A 85 8.11 4.06 -22.67
C ASP A 85 8.83 5.13 -21.83
N GLN A 86 8.68 6.42 -22.17
CA GLN A 86 9.26 7.54 -21.40
C GLN A 86 8.65 7.67 -20.00
N PHE A 87 7.32 7.54 -19.83
CA PHE A 87 6.71 7.62 -18.50
C PHE A 87 7.05 6.41 -17.63
N ILE A 88 7.07 5.24 -18.25
CA ILE A 88 7.51 4.03 -17.57
C ILE A 88 8.98 4.18 -17.17
N GLN A 89 9.78 4.74 -18.04
CA GLN A 89 11.19 5.03 -17.78
C GLN A 89 11.36 6.14 -16.74
N GLU A 90 10.55 7.21 -16.77
CA GLU A 90 10.53 8.25 -15.73
C GLU A 90 10.00 7.73 -14.39
N MET A 91 8.96 6.89 -14.36
CA MET A 91 8.46 6.24 -13.14
C MET A 91 9.47 5.22 -12.60
N HIS A 92 10.12 4.43 -13.46
CA HIS A 92 11.27 3.61 -13.10
C HIS A 92 12.42 4.49 -12.61
N GLU A 93 12.76 5.56 -13.29
CA GLU A 93 13.81 6.49 -12.88
C GLU A 93 13.48 7.23 -11.57
N LEU A 94 12.24 7.64 -11.35
CA LEU A 94 11.80 8.25 -10.09
C LEU A 94 11.75 7.22 -8.96
N SER A 95 11.29 6.02 -9.24
CA SER A 95 11.27 4.90 -8.29
C SER A 95 12.69 4.37 -8.03
N GLU A 96 13.49 4.17 -9.09
CA GLU A 96 14.86 3.67 -8.96
C GLU A 96 15.85 4.77 -8.57
N LYS A 97 15.82 5.96 -9.17
CA LYS A 97 16.76 7.04 -8.81
C LYS A 97 16.44 7.63 -7.45
N GLY A 98 15.18 7.84 -7.11
CA GLY A 98 14.76 8.34 -5.80
C GLY A 98 14.94 7.30 -4.70
N GLY A 99 14.43 6.10 -4.90
CA GLY A 99 14.57 4.96 -3.99
C GLY A 99 16.01 4.45 -3.94
N SER A 100 16.65 4.24 -5.08
CA SER A 100 18.03 3.75 -5.16
C SER A 100 19.06 4.72 -4.56
N LYS A 101 18.90 6.03 -4.74
CA LYS A 101 19.79 7.01 -4.06
C LYS A 101 19.62 6.96 -2.54
N LYS A 102 18.39 6.88 -2.06
CA LYS A 102 18.13 6.76 -0.61
C LYS A 102 18.64 5.43 -0.05
N ILE A 103 18.38 4.33 -0.75
CA ILE A 103 18.87 3.01 -0.38
C ILE A 103 20.39 3.03 -0.32
N LYS A 104 21.07 3.49 -1.37
CA LYS A 104 22.55 3.61 -1.40
C LYS A 104 23.10 4.49 -0.28
N GLN A 105 22.40 5.56 0.09
CA GLN A 105 22.80 6.38 1.22
C GLN A 105 22.64 5.61 2.55
N PHE A 106 21.49 4.94 2.74
CA PHE A 106 21.26 4.13 3.93
C PHE A 106 22.22 2.95 4.04
N GLU A 107 22.55 2.29 2.93
CA GLU A 107 23.55 1.22 2.88
C GLU A 107 24.94 1.72 3.27
N LYS A 108 25.34 2.89 2.75
CA LYS A 108 26.60 3.51 3.13
C LYS A 108 26.65 3.88 4.62
N ASP A 109 25.57 4.45 5.15
CA ASP A 109 25.47 4.80 6.57
C ASP A 109 25.45 3.53 7.44
N LEU A 110 24.84 2.45 6.96
CA LEU A 110 24.84 1.14 7.59
C LEU A 110 26.24 0.54 7.65
N GLU A 111 26.97 0.56 6.55
CA GLU A 111 28.35 0.08 6.47
C GLU A 111 29.27 0.83 7.47
N VAL A 112 29.14 2.16 7.54
CA VAL A 112 29.89 2.99 8.50
C VAL A 112 29.57 2.61 9.94
N ALA A 113 28.27 2.40 10.26
CA ALA A 113 27.88 2.01 11.61
C ALA A 113 28.39 0.61 11.98
N GLU A 114 28.25 -0.37 11.07
CA GLU A 114 28.75 -1.74 11.29
C GLU A 114 30.26 -1.80 11.44
N LYS A 115 31.00 -1.05 10.62
CA LYS A 115 32.47 -0.92 10.74
C LYS A 115 32.87 -0.34 12.09
N ARG A 116 32.18 0.72 12.54
CA ARG A 116 32.48 1.33 13.83
C ARG A 116 32.20 0.40 15.02
N ILE A 117 31.10 -0.39 14.94
CA ILE A 117 30.80 -1.43 15.94
C ILE A 117 31.96 -2.44 16.02
N ALA A 118 32.46 -2.94 14.89
CA ALA A 118 33.54 -3.88 14.85
C ALA A 118 34.88 -3.27 15.37
N GLU A 119 35.14 -1.98 15.12
CA GLU A 119 36.28 -1.26 15.69
C GLU A 119 36.19 -1.19 17.23
N ILE A 120 34.98 -0.87 17.75
CA ILE A 120 34.73 -0.81 19.20
C ILE A 120 34.97 -2.18 19.83
N ASP A 121 34.47 -3.27 19.25
CA ASP A 121 34.75 -4.63 19.74
C ASP A 121 36.25 -4.89 19.87
N SER A 122 37.00 -4.53 18.82
CA SER A 122 38.46 -4.67 18.82
C SER A 122 39.15 -3.81 19.89
N VAL A 123 38.65 -2.61 20.16
CA VAL A 123 39.17 -1.71 21.18
C VAL A 123 38.88 -2.24 22.58
N ILE A 124 37.66 -2.72 22.83
CA ILE A 124 37.28 -3.32 24.13
C ILE A 124 38.16 -4.53 24.43
N MET A 125 38.38 -5.41 23.44
CA MET A 125 39.30 -6.56 23.60
C MET A 125 40.73 -6.11 24.02
N LYS A 126 41.27 -5.09 23.35
CA LYS A 126 42.59 -4.55 23.70
C LYS A 126 42.63 -3.90 25.08
N LEU A 127 41.60 -3.18 25.47
CA LEU A 127 41.45 -2.59 26.80
C LEU A 127 41.43 -3.67 27.88
N PHE A 128 40.70 -4.76 27.65
CA PHE A 128 40.70 -5.91 28.55
C PHE A 128 42.08 -6.54 28.73
N GLU A 129 42.80 -6.76 27.62
CA GLU A 129 44.17 -7.29 27.67
C GLU A 129 45.14 -6.36 28.44
N GLN A 130 45.05 -5.03 28.22
CA GLN A 130 45.91 -4.07 28.92
C GLN A 130 45.56 -3.95 30.40
N ASN A 131 44.30 -4.09 30.78
CA ASN A 131 43.86 -4.13 32.17
C ASN A 131 44.38 -5.42 32.86
N ALA A 132 44.20 -6.58 32.21
CA ALA A 132 44.68 -7.87 32.71
C ALA A 132 46.22 -7.89 32.91
N LEU A 133 46.98 -7.14 32.11
CA LEU A 133 48.44 -6.96 32.26
C LEU A 133 48.82 -5.90 33.29
N GLY A 134 47.87 -5.29 34.00
CA GLY A 134 48.10 -4.25 34.99
C GLY A 134 48.58 -2.91 34.44
N LYS A 135 48.50 -2.68 33.11
CA LYS A 135 48.90 -1.44 32.45
C LYS A 135 47.86 -0.34 32.54
N ILE A 136 46.60 -0.71 32.76
CA ILE A 136 45.46 0.18 32.95
C ILE A 136 44.82 -0.20 34.28
N SER A 137 44.45 0.79 35.12
CA SER A 137 43.75 0.56 36.38
C SER A 137 42.29 0.13 36.09
N ASP A 138 41.71 -0.64 37.02
CA ASP A 138 40.33 -1.12 36.93
C ASP A 138 39.35 0.03 36.78
N GLU A 139 39.48 1.11 37.53
CA GLU A 139 38.63 2.31 37.43
C GLU A 139 38.68 2.94 36.04
N ARG A 140 39.87 3.00 35.44
CA ARG A 140 40.04 3.56 34.09
C ARG A 140 39.50 2.63 33.02
N PHE A 141 39.65 1.33 33.18
CA PHE A 141 39.08 0.31 32.33
C PHE A 141 37.57 0.38 32.35
N GLU A 142 36.93 0.39 33.51
CA GLU A 142 35.49 0.47 33.69
C GLU A 142 34.89 1.72 33.02
N LYS A 143 35.52 2.88 33.26
CA LYS A 143 35.10 4.14 32.63
C LYS A 143 35.15 4.10 31.10
N MET A 144 36.24 3.54 30.54
CA MET A 144 36.43 3.47 29.09
C MET A 144 35.50 2.43 28.47
N SER A 145 35.36 1.26 29.08
CA SER A 145 34.47 0.19 28.61
C SER A 145 33.00 0.65 28.59
N SER A 146 32.54 1.29 29.67
CA SER A 146 31.17 1.83 29.74
C SER A 146 30.88 2.86 28.65
N ALA A 147 31.86 3.72 28.32
CA ALA A 147 31.71 4.69 27.25
C ALA A 147 31.56 4.00 25.86
N TYR A 148 32.41 3.00 25.59
CA TYR A 148 32.34 2.24 24.33
C TYR A 148 31.08 1.37 24.23
N GLU A 149 30.63 0.77 25.32
CA GLU A 149 29.38 0.00 25.35
C GLU A 149 28.18 0.90 25.07
N SER A 150 28.17 2.14 25.60
CA SER A 150 27.13 3.11 25.29
C SER A 150 27.11 3.49 23.80
N GLU A 151 28.28 3.82 23.24
CA GLU A 151 28.43 4.11 21.80
C GLU A 151 27.97 2.93 20.93
N GLN A 152 28.37 1.72 21.30
CA GLN A 152 28.00 0.50 20.59
C GLN A 152 26.48 0.27 20.59
N LYS A 153 25.82 0.52 21.72
CA LYS A 153 24.37 0.41 21.85
C LYS A 153 23.64 1.42 20.94
N GLU A 154 24.11 2.66 20.91
CA GLU A 154 23.54 3.68 20.01
C GLU A 154 23.72 3.32 18.54
N LEU A 155 24.90 2.84 18.17
CA LEU A 155 25.20 2.38 16.81
C LEU A 155 24.36 1.15 16.42
N ALA A 156 24.12 0.23 17.34
CA ALA A 156 23.27 -0.94 17.11
C ALA A 156 21.81 -0.53 16.84
N GLN A 157 21.28 0.43 17.59
CA GLN A 157 19.96 0.98 17.33
C GLN A 157 19.88 1.64 15.96
N LYS A 158 20.86 2.49 15.62
CA LYS A 158 20.94 3.14 14.31
C LYS A 158 21.03 2.14 13.16
N ARG A 159 21.80 1.07 13.32
CA ARG A 159 21.89 -0.05 12.36
C ARG A 159 20.52 -0.66 12.08
N ASP A 160 19.77 -0.97 13.13
CA ASP A 160 18.47 -1.63 13.01
C ASP A 160 17.40 -0.69 12.40
N GLU A 161 17.46 0.60 12.70
CA GLU A 161 16.66 1.62 12.04
C GLU A 161 16.97 1.73 10.53
N LEU A 162 18.26 1.75 10.17
CA LEU A 162 18.69 1.83 8.77
C LEU A 162 18.26 0.60 7.98
N ARG A 163 18.38 -0.60 8.54
CA ARG A 163 17.87 -1.84 7.92
C ARG A 163 16.37 -1.81 7.70
N THR A 164 15.62 -1.25 8.64
CA THR A 164 14.17 -1.08 8.50
C THR A 164 13.81 -0.10 7.39
N LYS A 165 14.54 1.02 7.28
CA LYS A 165 14.36 2.03 6.22
C LYS A 165 14.68 1.46 4.84
N ILE A 166 15.76 0.70 4.70
CA ILE A 166 16.13 0.02 3.44
C ILE A 166 15.00 -0.91 2.99
N ARG A 167 14.55 -1.82 3.85
CA ARG A 167 13.45 -2.75 3.53
C ARG A 167 12.16 -2.03 3.14
N ALA A 168 11.84 -0.91 3.78
CA ALA A 168 10.65 -0.12 3.46
C ALA A 168 10.74 0.52 2.06
N GLU A 169 11.91 1.06 1.67
CA GLU A 169 12.10 1.64 0.35
C GLU A 169 12.17 0.57 -0.76
N GLU A 170 12.82 -0.57 -0.53
CA GLU A 170 12.81 -1.73 -1.43
C GLU A 170 11.40 -2.22 -1.71
N LYS A 171 10.58 -2.36 -0.66
CA LYS A 171 9.18 -2.79 -0.78
C LYS A 171 8.34 -1.80 -1.62
N LYS A 172 8.56 -0.49 -1.49
CA LYS A 172 7.87 0.52 -2.30
C LYS A 172 8.23 0.39 -3.78
N THR A 173 9.52 0.25 -4.08
CA THR A 173 10.00 0.09 -5.46
C THR A 173 9.44 -1.16 -6.11
N GLN A 174 9.49 -2.30 -5.40
CA GLN A 174 8.92 -3.56 -5.87
C GLN A 174 7.41 -3.45 -6.12
N SER A 175 6.67 -2.78 -5.23
CA SER A 175 5.22 -2.58 -5.38
C SER A 175 4.88 -1.77 -6.63
N THR A 176 5.64 -0.69 -6.90
CA THR A 176 5.42 0.13 -8.10
C THR A 176 5.66 -0.64 -9.38
N ASN A 177 6.75 -1.40 -9.46
CA ASN A 177 7.05 -2.23 -10.63
C ASN A 177 5.98 -3.30 -10.87
N GLN A 178 5.51 -3.94 -9.80
CA GLN A 178 4.47 -4.95 -9.86
C GLN A 178 3.12 -4.37 -10.34
N PHE A 179 2.80 -3.13 -9.94
CA PHE A 179 1.61 -2.43 -10.45
C PHE A 179 1.71 -2.15 -11.95
N LEU A 180 2.86 -1.65 -12.43
CA LEU A 180 3.08 -1.38 -13.85
C LEU A 180 2.97 -2.66 -14.71
N GLU A 181 3.56 -3.75 -14.26
CA GLU A 181 3.43 -5.06 -14.93
C GLU A 181 1.98 -5.55 -14.94
N THR A 182 1.25 -5.37 -13.85
CA THR A 182 -0.14 -5.82 -13.74
C THR A 182 -1.06 -5.00 -14.65
N ILE A 183 -0.90 -3.68 -14.73
CA ILE A 183 -1.70 -2.84 -15.63
C ILE A 183 -1.44 -3.20 -17.10
N ARG A 184 -0.19 -3.47 -17.50
CA ARG A 184 0.15 -3.90 -18.87
C ARG A 184 -0.62 -5.14 -19.32
N LYS A 185 -0.92 -6.08 -18.43
CA LYS A 185 -1.73 -7.26 -18.74
C LYS A 185 -3.16 -6.91 -19.18
N TYR A 186 -3.63 -5.71 -18.82
CA TYR A 186 -5.00 -5.26 -19.01
C TYR A 186 -5.14 -4.09 -20.00
N GLU A 187 -4.12 -3.81 -20.84
CA GLU A 187 -4.13 -2.72 -21.85
C GLU A 187 -5.36 -2.74 -22.77
N THR A 188 -5.90 -3.92 -23.09
CA THR A 188 -7.02 -4.10 -24.01
C THR A 188 -8.36 -4.38 -23.30
N VAL A 189 -8.46 -4.12 -22.00
CA VAL A 189 -9.66 -4.47 -21.24
C VAL A 189 -10.80 -3.53 -21.56
N THR A 190 -11.87 -4.11 -22.10
CA THR A 190 -13.16 -3.45 -22.36
C THR A 190 -14.20 -3.68 -21.26
N GLU A 191 -14.01 -4.71 -20.43
CA GLU A 191 -14.93 -5.09 -19.37
C GLU A 191 -14.20 -5.42 -18.06
N LEU A 192 -14.79 -5.03 -16.93
CA LEU A 192 -14.28 -5.38 -15.62
C LEU A 192 -14.55 -6.85 -15.31
N ASN A 193 -13.54 -7.54 -14.82
CA ASN A 193 -13.69 -8.88 -14.27
C ASN A 193 -13.17 -8.95 -12.83
N ARG A 194 -13.63 -9.95 -12.08
CA ARG A 194 -13.30 -10.11 -10.66
C ARG A 194 -11.81 -10.29 -10.41
N SER A 195 -11.13 -11.07 -11.23
CA SER A 195 -9.70 -11.36 -11.09
C SER A 195 -8.87 -10.09 -11.21
N MET A 196 -9.16 -9.26 -12.23
CA MET A 196 -8.54 -7.96 -12.43
C MET A 196 -8.77 -7.01 -11.25
N LEU A 197 -10.01 -6.90 -10.75
CA LEU A 197 -10.31 -6.02 -9.62
C LEU A 197 -9.58 -6.43 -8.35
N VAL A 198 -9.52 -7.73 -8.05
CA VAL A 198 -8.81 -8.26 -6.88
C VAL A 198 -7.28 -8.11 -7.02
N GLU A 199 -6.75 -8.23 -8.24
CA GLU A 199 -5.33 -8.06 -8.50
C GLU A 199 -4.89 -6.59 -8.38
N LEU A 200 -5.71 -5.65 -8.89
CA LEU A 200 -5.39 -4.23 -8.92
C LEU A 200 -5.80 -3.47 -7.65
N ILE A 201 -7.00 -3.75 -7.10
CA ILE A 201 -7.64 -2.93 -6.08
C ILE A 201 -7.58 -3.61 -4.71
N ASP A 202 -7.14 -2.87 -3.69
CA ASP A 202 -7.22 -3.29 -2.29
C ASP A 202 -8.57 -2.94 -1.68
N SER A 203 -9.02 -1.72 -1.87
CA SER A 203 -10.29 -1.24 -1.30
C SER A 203 -10.84 -0.04 -2.06
N ILE A 204 -12.17 0.10 -2.02
CA ILE A 204 -12.91 1.22 -2.59
C ILE A 204 -13.73 1.85 -1.46
N TYR A 205 -13.45 3.09 -1.09
CA TYR A 205 -14.22 3.83 -0.10
C TYR A 205 -15.27 4.70 -0.76
N VAL A 206 -16.52 4.50 -0.34
CA VAL A 206 -17.67 5.25 -0.86
C VAL A 206 -18.15 6.22 0.21
N TYR A 207 -17.90 7.50 0.01
CA TYR A 207 -18.29 8.56 0.94
C TYR A 207 -19.76 8.90 0.85
N GLN A 208 -20.27 9.66 1.81
CA GLN A 208 -21.62 10.17 1.76
C GLN A 208 -21.79 11.12 0.56
N ALA A 209 -22.90 11.00 -0.14
CA ALA A 209 -23.22 11.91 -1.23
C ALA A 209 -23.67 13.26 -0.66
N GLU A 210 -23.21 14.35 -1.27
CA GLU A 210 -23.52 15.73 -0.96
C GLU A 210 -24.39 16.34 -2.05
N GLY A 211 -25.24 17.30 -1.67
CA GLY A 211 -26.15 17.95 -2.62
C GLY A 211 -27.41 17.15 -2.93
N THR A 212 -28.28 17.72 -3.76
CA THR A 212 -29.58 17.14 -4.17
C THR A 212 -29.78 17.27 -5.66
N GLY A 213 -30.56 16.35 -6.25
CA GLY A 213 -30.93 16.40 -7.66
C GLY A 213 -29.71 16.31 -8.59
N LYS A 214 -29.58 17.27 -9.54
CA LYS A 214 -28.51 17.32 -10.53
C LYS A 214 -27.15 17.76 -9.97
N ASP A 215 -27.14 18.41 -8.81
CA ASP A 215 -25.91 18.89 -8.14
C ASP A 215 -25.36 17.88 -7.13
N ARG A 216 -25.90 16.67 -7.14
CA ARG A 216 -25.45 15.60 -6.25
C ARG A 216 -24.06 15.13 -6.66
N LYS A 217 -23.10 15.27 -5.73
CA LYS A 217 -21.72 14.82 -5.87
C LYS A 217 -21.44 13.72 -4.85
N GLN A 218 -20.64 12.76 -5.23
CA GLN A 218 -20.22 11.69 -4.33
C GLN A 218 -18.74 11.39 -4.54
N ARG A 219 -17.98 11.44 -3.44
CA ARG A 219 -16.58 11.05 -3.45
C ARG A 219 -16.47 9.53 -3.38
N VAL A 220 -15.70 8.96 -4.30
CA VAL A 220 -15.28 7.56 -4.29
C VAL A 220 -13.76 7.55 -4.32
N GLU A 221 -13.15 6.79 -3.43
CA GLU A 221 -11.71 6.66 -3.33
C GLU A 221 -11.30 5.21 -3.63
N ILE A 222 -10.46 5.02 -4.62
CA ILE A 222 -9.97 3.71 -5.06
C ILE A 222 -8.52 3.55 -4.60
N ASN A 223 -8.28 2.57 -3.74
CA ASN A 223 -6.94 2.24 -3.28
C ASN A 223 -6.40 1.04 -4.06
N TYR A 224 -5.37 1.28 -4.83
CA TYR A 224 -4.68 0.24 -5.58
C TYR A 224 -3.65 -0.48 -4.69
N ARG A 225 -3.50 -1.81 -4.88
CA ARG A 225 -2.61 -2.64 -4.04
C ARG A 225 -1.15 -2.24 -4.08
N PHE A 226 -0.71 -1.71 -5.20
CA PHE A 226 0.71 -1.44 -5.48
C PHE A 226 1.05 0.06 -5.53
N LEU A 227 0.05 0.95 -5.39
CA LEU A 227 0.25 2.39 -5.35
C LEU A 227 -0.09 2.91 -3.95
N ALA A 228 0.91 3.04 -3.09
CA ALA A 228 0.72 3.69 -1.80
C ALA A 228 0.49 5.20 -2.02
N GLY A 229 -0.76 5.66 -1.83
CA GLY A 229 -1.09 7.08 -1.77
C GLY A 229 -1.70 7.73 -3.01
N SER A 230 -2.13 6.97 -4.02
CA SER A 230 -2.92 7.55 -5.12
C SER A 230 -4.36 7.76 -4.69
N GLN A 231 -4.68 8.99 -4.30
CA GLN A 231 -6.05 9.46 -4.15
C GLN A 231 -6.57 9.85 -5.53
N CYS A 232 -7.55 9.14 -6.05
CA CYS A 232 -8.25 9.55 -7.26
C CYS A 232 -9.76 9.41 -7.09
N GLY A 233 -10.47 10.39 -7.57
CA GLY A 233 -11.89 10.30 -7.88
C GLY A 233 -12.81 11.21 -7.07
N ILE A 234 -13.10 12.38 -7.65
CA ILE A 234 -14.34 13.12 -7.40
C ILE A 234 -15.21 12.89 -8.63
N ALA A 235 -16.31 12.16 -8.47
CA ALA A 235 -17.36 12.01 -9.48
C ALA A 235 -18.59 12.82 -9.10
#